data_d4410d874bf0b8826bc624bba1750b57
#
_entry.id   d4410d874bf0b8826bc624bba1750b57
#
_cell.length_a   1.000
_cell.length_b   1.000
_cell.length_c   1.000
_cell.angle_alpha   90.00
_cell.angle_beta   90.00
_cell.angle_gamma   90.00
#
_symmetry.space_group_name_H-M   'P 1'
#
loop_
_entity.id
_entity.type
_entity.pdbx_description
1 polymer ?
#
loop_
_entity_poly.entity_id
_entity_poly.type
_entity_poly.pdbx_seq_one_letter_code
_entity_poly.pdbx_strand_id
1 'polypeptide(L)'
;MERAFRLAGLLRLRKLQEDQAAARLATANAALRVSETRRASTARALSGHTLPDGDGRTFGAAVVGRASLGSLLGEANAAVGGARERVMADTGAWSATRMRSVGLEKLEDKHRVVVQHEDDRLEQIVLDEIASRSGSTKALGVGGR
;
A
#
# COMPACT_ATOMS: atom_id res chain seq x y z
N MET A 1 29.15 -3.27 -17.71
CA MET A 1 28.72 -4.26 -16.69
C MET A 1 27.79 -3.55 -15.74
N GLU A 2 26.54 -3.94 -15.74
CA GLU A 2 25.56 -3.40 -14.79
C GLU A 2 25.94 -3.87 -13.38
N ARG A 3 26.43 -2.94 -12.54
CA ARG A 3 26.74 -3.24 -11.14
C ARG A 3 25.44 -3.38 -10.39
N ALA A 4 25.06 -4.63 -10.10
CA ALA A 4 23.83 -4.94 -9.40
C ALA A 4 23.76 -4.20 -8.05
N PHE A 5 22.58 -3.64 -7.74
CA PHE A 5 22.31 -3.01 -6.45
C PHE A 5 22.37 -4.06 -5.34
N ARG A 6 23.31 -3.90 -4.40
CA ARG A 6 23.59 -4.90 -3.36
C ARG A 6 22.38 -5.18 -2.44
N LEU A 7 21.45 -4.25 -2.35
CA LEU A 7 20.24 -4.36 -1.51
C LEU A 7 19.00 -4.75 -2.31
N ALA A 8 19.14 -5.16 -3.59
CA ALA A 8 17.99 -5.54 -4.44
C ALA A 8 17.13 -6.66 -3.82
N GLY A 9 17.75 -7.65 -3.19
CA GLY A 9 17.03 -8.71 -2.48
C GLY A 9 16.22 -8.19 -1.29
N LEU A 10 16.79 -7.24 -0.54
CA LEU A 10 16.09 -6.61 0.58
C LEU A 10 14.93 -5.74 0.09
N LEU A 11 15.10 -5.01 -1.01
CA LEU A 11 14.02 -4.21 -1.62
C LEU A 11 12.85 -5.10 -2.04
N ARG A 12 13.13 -6.25 -2.70
CA ARG A 12 12.07 -7.23 -3.07
C ARG A 12 11.32 -7.74 -1.84
N LEU A 13 12.05 -8.07 -0.76
CA LEU A 13 11.43 -8.51 0.50
C LEU A 13 10.54 -7.41 1.10
N ARG A 14 11.01 -6.15 1.10
CA ARG A 14 10.22 -5.03 1.62
C ARG A 14 8.98 -4.74 0.80
N LYS A 15 9.05 -4.86 -0.53
CA LYS A 15 7.88 -4.75 -1.41
C LYS A 15 6.86 -5.86 -1.14
N LEU A 16 7.31 -7.09 -0.95
CA LEU A 16 6.42 -8.20 -0.57
C LEU A 16 5.73 -7.94 0.78
N GLN A 17 6.46 -7.41 1.76
CA GLN A 17 5.88 -7.04 3.06
C GLN A 17 4.86 -5.89 2.93
N GLU A 18 5.12 -4.92 2.07
CA GLU A 18 4.19 -3.83 1.76
C GLU A 18 2.90 -4.37 1.11
N ASP A 19 3.02 -5.26 0.12
CA ASP A 19 1.88 -5.88 -0.55
C ASP A 19 1.02 -6.70 0.43
N GLN A 20 1.65 -7.44 1.34
CA GLN A 20 0.94 -8.17 2.39
C GLN A 20 0.23 -7.24 3.36
N ALA A 21 0.83 -6.12 3.73
CA ALA A 21 0.20 -5.12 4.59
C ALA A 21 -0.96 -4.43 3.87
N ALA A 22 -0.83 -4.11 2.59
CA ALA A 22 -1.89 -3.56 1.75
C ALA A 22 -3.08 -4.52 1.63
N ALA A 23 -2.82 -5.82 1.44
CA ALA A 23 -3.86 -6.85 1.39
C ALA A 23 -4.63 -6.96 2.72
N ARG A 24 -3.93 -6.91 3.87
CA ARG A 24 -4.58 -6.88 5.19
C ARG A 24 -5.45 -5.66 5.38
N LEU A 25 -4.96 -4.48 5.01
CA LEU A 25 -5.74 -3.24 5.06
C LEU A 25 -6.98 -3.31 4.16
N ALA A 26 -6.87 -3.85 2.94
CA ALA A 26 -8.01 -4.05 2.05
C ALA A 26 -9.06 -4.98 2.67
N THR A 27 -8.65 -6.07 3.31
CA THR A 27 -9.53 -7.00 4.03
C THR A 27 -10.21 -6.30 5.22
N ALA A 28 -9.48 -5.51 6.01
CA ALA A 28 -10.04 -4.77 7.13
C ALA A 28 -11.09 -3.74 6.67
N ASN A 29 -10.82 -3.02 5.58
CA ASN A 29 -11.79 -2.09 4.98
C ASN A 29 -13.05 -2.81 4.47
N ALA A 30 -12.92 -4.00 3.87
CA ALA A 30 -14.06 -4.80 3.45
C ALA A 30 -14.91 -5.23 4.67
N ALA A 31 -14.27 -5.70 5.74
CA ALA A 31 -14.94 -6.08 6.98
C ALA A 31 -15.68 -4.89 7.64
N LEU A 32 -15.07 -3.70 7.61
CA LEU A 32 -15.73 -2.48 8.10
C LEU A 32 -17.00 -2.18 7.32
N ARG A 33 -16.94 -2.22 5.99
CA ARG A 33 -18.15 -1.98 5.13
C ARG A 33 -19.26 -2.99 5.43
N VAL A 34 -18.93 -4.27 5.63
CA VAL A 34 -19.90 -5.30 6.00
C VAL A 34 -20.53 -4.99 7.36
N SER A 35 -19.74 -4.61 8.37
CA SER A 35 -20.22 -4.25 9.70
C SER A 35 -21.11 -3.01 9.67
N GLU A 36 -20.76 -1.99 8.89
CA GLU A 36 -21.59 -0.78 8.72
C GLU A 36 -22.92 -1.08 8.03
N THR A 37 -22.91 -1.93 6.99
CA THR A 37 -24.14 -2.39 6.33
C THR A 37 -25.04 -3.15 7.29
N ARG A 38 -24.49 -4.08 8.09
CA ARG A 38 -25.25 -4.82 9.10
C ARG A 38 -25.85 -3.88 10.14
N ARG A 39 -25.06 -2.94 10.65
CA ARG A 39 -25.55 -1.92 11.59
C ARG A 39 -26.71 -1.12 11.00
N ALA A 40 -26.57 -0.64 9.77
CA ALA A 40 -27.60 0.14 9.11
C ALA A 40 -28.89 -0.66 8.88
N SER A 41 -28.79 -1.93 8.51
CA SER A 41 -29.96 -2.81 8.33
C SER A 41 -30.67 -3.10 9.65
N THR A 42 -29.92 -3.36 10.73
CA THR A 42 -30.48 -3.57 12.07
C THR A 42 -31.16 -2.31 12.61
N ALA A 43 -30.54 -1.13 12.40
CA ALA A 43 -31.14 0.15 12.80
C ALA A 43 -32.46 0.41 12.07
N ARG A 44 -32.52 0.12 10.76
CA ARG A 44 -33.75 0.22 9.96
C ARG A 44 -34.82 -0.76 10.45
N ALA A 45 -34.46 -2.01 10.74
CA ALA A 45 -35.39 -2.99 11.29
C ALA A 45 -35.97 -2.53 12.64
N LEU A 46 -35.13 -1.96 13.52
CA LEU A 46 -35.59 -1.41 14.80
C LEU A 46 -36.50 -0.20 14.63
N SER A 47 -36.18 0.74 13.74
CA SER A 47 -37.00 1.93 13.49
C SER A 47 -38.32 1.60 12.82
N GLY A 48 -38.34 0.58 11.94
CA GLY A 48 -39.57 0.09 11.31
C GLY A 48 -40.40 -0.87 12.14
N HIS A 49 -39.92 -1.30 13.32
CA HIS A 49 -40.64 -2.21 14.20
C HIS A 49 -41.73 -1.45 14.94
N THR A 50 -42.98 -1.72 14.58
CA THR A 50 -44.17 -1.13 15.25
C THR A 50 -44.67 -2.04 16.35
N LEU A 51 -45.23 -1.42 17.40
CA LEU A 51 -45.97 -2.16 18.43
C LEU A 51 -47.43 -2.21 17.98
N PRO A 52 -47.97 -3.40 17.67
CA PRO A 52 -49.36 -3.51 17.21
C PRO A 52 -50.37 -3.26 18.32
N ASP A 53 -51.50 -2.66 17.96
CA ASP A 53 -52.68 -2.64 18.78
C ASP A 53 -53.34 -4.02 18.74
N GLY A 54 -53.23 -4.80 19.81
CA GLY A 54 -53.74 -6.15 19.85
C GLY A 54 -53.90 -6.69 21.27
N ASP A 55 -54.09 -8.00 21.37
CA ASP A 55 -54.15 -8.65 22.66
C ASP A 55 -52.79 -8.59 23.39
N GLY A 56 -52.81 -8.80 24.73
CA GLY A 56 -51.58 -8.69 25.54
C GLY A 56 -50.48 -9.65 25.12
N ARG A 57 -50.79 -10.77 24.48
CA ARG A 57 -49.80 -11.74 23.97
C ARG A 57 -49.09 -11.21 22.76
N THR A 58 -49.81 -10.65 21.79
CA THR A 58 -49.27 -10.04 20.56
C THR A 58 -48.40 -8.82 20.93
N PHE A 59 -48.88 -7.96 21.84
CA PHE A 59 -48.12 -6.82 22.32
C PHE A 59 -46.82 -7.26 23.02
N GLY A 60 -46.92 -8.26 23.92
CA GLY A 60 -45.75 -8.80 24.63
C GLY A 60 -44.69 -9.36 23.68
N ALA A 61 -45.09 -10.11 22.65
CA ALA A 61 -44.19 -10.62 21.64
C ALA A 61 -43.47 -9.48 20.85
N ALA A 62 -44.20 -8.41 20.52
CA ALA A 62 -43.62 -7.24 19.82
C ALA A 62 -42.63 -6.48 20.70
N VAL A 63 -42.89 -6.37 22.02
CA VAL A 63 -41.92 -5.76 22.96
C VAL A 63 -40.63 -6.56 23.05
N VAL A 64 -40.73 -7.90 23.14
CA VAL A 64 -39.56 -8.79 23.14
C VAL A 64 -38.79 -8.67 21.83
N GLY A 65 -39.48 -8.65 20.69
CA GLY A 65 -38.85 -8.45 19.35
C GLY A 65 -38.09 -7.12 19.27
N ARG A 66 -38.67 -6.03 19.80
CA ARG A 66 -38.01 -4.73 19.83
C ARG A 66 -36.78 -4.73 20.73
N ALA A 67 -36.85 -5.36 21.90
CA ALA A 67 -35.72 -5.49 22.80
C ALA A 67 -34.58 -6.30 22.17
N SER A 68 -34.90 -7.39 21.49
CA SER A 68 -33.92 -8.20 20.73
C SER A 68 -33.24 -7.39 19.61
N LEU A 69 -33.99 -6.60 18.84
CA LEU A 69 -33.40 -5.71 17.81
C LEU A 69 -32.51 -4.64 18.42
N GLY A 70 -32.88 -4.10 19.59
CA GLY A 70 -32.05 -3.16 20.35
C GLY A 70 -30.70 -3.79 20.77
N SER A 71 -30.73 -5.02 21.28
CA SER A 71 -29.53 -5.78 21.61
C SER A 71 -28.64 -6.03 20.40
N LEU A 72 -29.23 -6.49 19.28
CA LEU A 72 -28.51 -6.71 18.00
C LEU A 72 -27.88 -5.41 17.47
N LEU A 73 -28.55 -4.27 17.64
CA LEU A 73 -28.00 -2.98 17.26
C LEU A 73 -26.78 -2.61 18.13
N GLY A 74 -26.85 -2.89 19.42
CA GLY A 74 -25.70 -2.72 20.34
C GLY A 74 -24.50 -3.55 19.92
N GLU A 75 -24.72 -4.83 19.61
CA GLU A 75 -23.66 -5.72 19.06
C GLU A 75 -23.10 -5.22 17.72
N ALA A 76 -23.97 -4.77 16.82
CA ALA A 76 -23.55 -4.23 15.52
C ALA A 76 -22.72 -2.95 15.66
N ASN A 77 -23.06 -2.07 16.61
CA ASN A 77 -22.27 -0.89 16.93
C ASN A 77 -20.87 -1.27 17.46
N ALA A 78 -20.80 -2.24 18.37
CA ALA A 78 -19.52 -2.75 18.87
C ALA A 78 -18.67 -3.36 17.76
N ALA A 79 -19.28 -4.12 16.84
CA ALA A 79 -18.59 -4.69 15.68
C ALA A 79 -18.01 -3.62 14.75
N VAL A 80 -18.75 -2.53 14.50
CA VAL A 80 -18.23 -1.39 13.71
C VAL A 80 -17.05 -0.73 14.44
N GLY A 81 -17.13 -0.54 15.76
CA GLY A 81 -16.03 -0.01 16.57
C GLY A 81 -14.75 -0.84 16.41
N GLY A 82 -14.83 -2.15 16.63
CA GLY A 82 -13.70 -3.06 16.47
C GLY A 82 -13.14 -3.12 15.04
N ALA A 83 -14.02 -3.05 14.02
CA ALA A 83 -13.59 -3.00 12.62
C ALA A 83 -12.83 -1.71 12.30
N ARG A 84 -13.24 -0.56 12.84
CA ARG A 84 -12.53 0.72 12.69
C ARG A 84 -11.15 0.70 13.34
N GLU A 85 -11.04 0.16 14.53
CA GLU A 85 -9.76 -0.02 15.21
C GLU A 85 -8.80 -0.89 14.39
N ARG A 86 -9.32 -1.97 13.80
CA ARG A 86 -8.55 -2.83 12.90
C ARG A 86 -8.05 -2.07 11.68
N VAL A 87 -8.89 -1.28 11.02
CA VAL A 87 -8.50 -0.44 9.87
C VAL A 87 -7.41 0.55 10.28
N MET A 88 -7.52 1.19 11.44
CA MET A 88 -6.48 2.11 11.94
C MET A 88 -5.15 1.40 12.17
N ALA A 89 -5.16 0.24 12.81
CA ALA A 89 -3.95 -0.57 13.06
C ALA A 89 -3.29 -1.02 11.75
N ASP A 90 -4.07 -1.53 10.78
CA ASP A 90 -3.56 -2.01 9.50
C ASP A 90 -3.09 -0.85 8.60
N THR A 91 -3.70 0.34 8.71
CA THR A 91 -3.21 1.56 8.05
C THR A 91 -1.84 1.96 8.58
N GLY A 92 -1.64 1.93 9.89
CA GLY A 92 -0.34 2.20 10.52
C GLY A 92 0.73 1.19 10.09
N ALA A 93 0.40 -0.09 10.07
CA ALA A 93 1.29 -1.17 9.62
C ALA A 93 1.68 -1.01 8.14
N TRP A 94 0.72 -0.72 7.27
CA TRP A 94 0.99 -0.46 5.85
C TRP A 94 1.87 0.77 5.65
N SER A 95 1.59 1.88 6.33
CA SER A 95 2.40 3.10 6.27
C SER A 95 3.85 2.84 6.67
N ALA A 96 4.07 2.08 7.74
CA ALA A 96 5.42 1.73 8.20
C ALA A 96 6.18 0.88 7.18
N THR A 97 5.52 -0.11 6.56
CA THR A 97 6.15 -0.93 5.50
C THR A 97 6.44 -0.09 4.25
N ARG A 98 5.53 0.81 3.87
CA ARG A 98 5.71 1.72 2.73
C ARG A 98 6.90 2.65 2.93
N MET A 99 7.06 3.25 4.09
CA MET A 99 8.22 4.10 4.41
C MET A 99 9.55 3.35 4.24
N ARG A 100 9.62 2.08 4.65
CA ARG A 100 10.82 1.25 4.51
C ARG A 100 11.11 0.93 3.04
N SER A 101 10.09 0.62 2.25
CA SER A 101 10.23 0.39 0.80
C SER A 101 10.73 1.63 0.08
N VAL A 102 10.11 2.78 0.32
CA VAL A 102 10.50 4.08 -0.29
C VAL A 102 11.94 4.45 0.06
N GLY A 103 12.39 4.18 1.29
CA GLY A 103 13.77 4.41 1.68
C GLY A 103 14.77 3.63 0.82
N LEU A 104 14.49 2.35 0.56
CA LEU A 104 15.31 1.49 -0.28
C LEU A 104 15.21 1.84 -1.77
N GLU A 105 14.04 2.21 -2.27
CA GLU A 105 13.85 2.71 -3.65
C GLU A 105 14.72 3.94 -3.92
N LYS A 106 14.76 4.90 -3.00
CA LYS A 106 15.64 6.08 -3.10
C LYS A 106 17.13 5.72 -3.11
N LEU A 107 17.52 4.69 -2.37
CA LEU A 107 18.92 4.22 -2.40
C LEU A 107 19.24 3.52 -3.73
N GLU A 108 18.32 2.76 -4.28
CA GLU A 108 18.46 2.14 -5.60
C GLU A 108 18.58 3.21 -6.70
N ASP A 109 17.74 4.25 -6.67
CA ASP A 109 17.80 5.36 -7.63
C ASP A 109 19.13 6.10 -7.56
N LYS A 110 19.63 6.39 -6.35
CA LYS A 110 20.97 7.00 -6.17
C LYS A 110 22.08 6.11 -6.73
N HIS A 111 22.02 4.82 -6.46
CA HIS A 111 22.99 3.87 -6.99
C HIS A 111 22.98 3.86 -8.52
N ARG A 112 21.80 3.85 -9.14
CA ARG A 112 21.64 3.90 -10.61
C ARG A 112 22.27 5.15 -11.21
N VAL A 113 22.04 6.32 -10.60
CA VAL A 113 22.65 7.59 -11.05
C VAL A 113 24.18 7.53 -10.95
N VAL A 114 24.73 7.00 -9.86
CA VAL A 114 26.18 6.87 -9.70
C VAL A 114 26.79 5.94 -10.77
N VAL A 115 26.16 4.79 -11.00
CA VAL A 115 26.61 3.83 -12.03
C VAL A 115 26.58 4.47 -13.41
N GLN A 116 25.51 5.20 -13.75
CA GLN A 116 25.39 5.89 -15.04
C GLN A 116 26.48 6.95 -15.22
N HIS A 117 26.76 7.75 -14.22
CA HIS A 117 27.85 8.72 -14.26
C HIS A 117 29.23 8.08 -14.46
N GLU A 118 29.48 6.94 -13.83
CA GLU A 118 30.72 6.20 -14.02
C GLU A 118 30.83 5.64 -15.44
N ASP A 119 29.75 5.10 -15.99
CA ASP A 119 29.72 4.57 -17.35
C ASP A 119 29.92 5.70 -18.39
N ASP A 120 29.22 6.84 -18.25
CA ASP A 120 29.39 8.03 -19.09
C ASP A 120 30.84 8.53 -19.05
N ARG A 121 31.47 8.53 -17.87
CA ARG A 121 32.87 8.93 -17.70
C ARG A 121 33.82 7.98 -18.40
N LEU A 122 33.58 6.67 -18.34
CA LEU A 122 34.39 5.67 -19.03
C LEU A 122 34.26 5.81 -20.55
N GLU A 123 33.06 6.03 -21.05
CA GLU A 123 32.82 6.30 -22.48
C GLU A 123 33.55 7.56 -22.95
N GLN A 124 33.53 8.63 -22.18
CA GLN A 124 34.24 9.86 -22.49
C GLN A 124 35.76 9.63 -22.57
N ILE A 125 36.36 8.86 -21.68
CA ILE A 125 37.79 8.53 -21.69
C ILE A 125 38.12 7.76 -22.97
N VAL A 126 37.29 6.80 -23.37
CA VAL A 126 37.50 6.03 -24.59
C VAL A 126 37.40 6.92 -25.84
N LEU A 127 36.42 7.82 -25.89
CA LEU A 127 36.26 8.77 -26.99
C LEU A 127 37.45 9.73 -27.10
N ASP A 128 37.94 10.26 -25.97
CA ASP A 128 39.11 11.15 -25.94
C ASP A 128 40.38 10.43 -26.39
N GLU A 129 40.55 9.15 -26.04
CA GLU A 129 41.67 8.35 -26.48
C GLU A 129 41.63 8.10 -28.01
N ILE A 130 40.45 7.78 -28.55
CA ILE A 130 40.27 7.60 -30.03
C ILE A 130 40.53 8.92 -30.73
N ALA A 131 40.05 10.05 -30.26
CA ALA A 131 40.28 11.36 -30.83
C ALA A 131 41.78 11.73 -30.83
N SER A 132 42.49 11.45 -29.75
CA SER A 132 43.92 11.69 -29.61
C SER A 132 44.75 10.85 -30.61
N ARG A 133 44.40 9.58 -30.79
CA ARG A 133 45.06 8.70 -31.77
C ARG A 133 44.80 9.16 -33.20
N SER A 134 43.58 9.60 -33.53
CA SER A 134 43.21 10.12 -34.84
C SER A 134 43.94 11.43 -35.19
N GLY A 135 44.14 12.28 -34.17
CA GLY A 135 44.91 13.53 -34.33
C GLY A 135 46.40 13.30 -34.59
N SER A 136 47.02 12.32 -33.92
CA SER A 136 48.42 11.96 -34.09
C SER A 136 48.72 11.39 -35.50
N THR A 137 47.80 10.60 -36.05
CA THR A 137 47.95 10.01 -37.39
C THR A 137 47.88 11.06 -38.49
N LYS A 138 47.12 12.14 -38.28
CA LYS A 138 46.99 13.24 -39.24
C LYS A 138 48.22 14.18 -39.24
N ALA A 139 48.90 14.29 -38.09
CA ALA A 139 50.10 15.10 -37.94
C ALA A 139 51.35 14.48 -38.60
N LEU A 140 51.41 13.14 -38.71
CA LEU A 140 52.51 12.40 -39.38
C LEU A 140 52.37 12.30 -40.92
N GLY A 141 51.23 12.67 -41.50
CA GLY A 141 50.96 12.57 -42.92
C GLY A 141 51.23 13.85 -43.71
N VAL A 142 51.71 14.95 -43.15
CA VAL A 142 51.94 16.24 -43.84
C VAL A 142 53.41 16.60 -43.94
N GLY A 143 54.31 15.64 -43.81
CA GLY A 143 55.79 15.87 -43.98
C GLY A 143 56.38 15.09 -45.14
N GLY A 144 55.85 15.27 -46.35
CA GLY A 144 56.40 14.64 -47.52
C GLY A 144 56.21 15.46 -48.77
N ARG A 145 57.10 16.48 -49.01
CA ARG A 145 57.48 17.01 -50.28
C ARG A 145 58.88 17.65 -50.19
#